data_0fcf2f49d2717df8a155e273c58b7015
#
_entry.id   0fcf2f49d2717df8a155e273c58b7015
#
_cell.length_a   1.000
_cell.length_b   1.000
_cell.length_c   1.000
_cell.angle_alpha   90.00
_cell.angle_beta   90.00
_cell.angle_gamma   90.00
#
_symmetry.space_group_name_H-M   'P 1'
#
loop_
_entity.id
_entity.type
_entity.pdbx_description
1 polymer ?
#
loop_
_entity_poly.entity_id
_entity_poly.type
_entity_poly.pdbx_seq_one_letter_code
_entity_poly.pdbx_strand_id
1 'polypeptide(L)'
;MFFRRILLLSFLLTPLLLLSEPGEAGSFFDNDRYFLTMRSLGDAKCASPADKVIARFFREKNPKLPRETAKKYSQIVVEAAREFGVDPFLVAGIIVKESTVRANAESRGCYGLMQIKWSAHKKSIPKAFPSIRSVKDLQKPENNIRVGAYMLANFLRRNQGRVDASLDRYKGSPSTKYKSTLLKYYHRMISLYHKEKTS
;
A
#
# COMPACT_ATOMS: atom_id res chain seq x y z
N MET A 1 -20.43 -56.47 -52.43
CA MET A 1 -21.35 -56.14 -51.31
C MET A 1 -20.52 -55.81 -50.13
N PHE A 2 -20.19 -54.49 -49.90
CA PHE A 2 -19.29 -54.00 -48.83
C PHE A 2 -20.13 -53.42 -47.74
N PHE A 3 -20.13 -54.05 -46.54
CA PHE A 3 -20.72 -53.49 -45.32
C PHE A 3 -19.73 -52.56 -44.68
N ARG A 4 -20.02 -51.26 -44.71
CA ARG A 4 -19.31 -50.22 -43.98
C ARG A 4 -19.79 -50.19 -42.50
N ARG A 5 -18.95 -50.65 -41.58
CA ARG A 5 -19.16 -50.48 -40.14
C ARG A 5 -18.88 -49.04 -39.76
N ILE A 6 -19.90 -48.33 -39.35
CA ILE A 6 -19.79 -47.00 -38.76
C ILE A 6 -19.42 -47.18 -37.26
N LEU A 7 -18.21 -46.76 -36.90
CA LEU A 7 -17.76 -46.70 -35.51
C LEU A 7 -18.30 -45.41 -34.90
N LEU A 8 -19.30 -45.49 -34.03
CA LEU A 8 -19.77 -44.39 -33.18
C LEU A 8 -18.75 -44.18 -32.07
N LEU A 9 -17.93 -43.12 -32.19
CA LEU A 9 -17.11 -42.62 -31.10
C LEU A 9 -18.03 -41.86 -30.15
N SER A 10 -18.40 -42.47 -29.03
CA SER A 10 -19.05 -41.77 -27.91
C SER A 10 -18.00 -40.90 -27.22
N PHE A 11 -18.04 -39.58 -27.46
CA PHE A 11 -17.35 -38.58 -26.64
C PHE A 11 -18.01 -38.57 -25.26
N LEU A 12 -17.40 -39.25 -24.30
CA LEU A 12 -17.67 -39.04 -22.89
C LEU A 12 -17.20 -37.63 -22.52
N LEU A 13 -18.13 -36.67 -22.48
CA LEU A 13 -17.95 -35.38 -21.88
C LEU A 13 -17.81 -35.60 -20.36
N THR A 14 -16.59 -35.79 -19.88
CA THR A 14 -16.31 -35.63 -18.44
C THR A 14 -16.54 -34.18 -18.08
N PRO A 15 -17.46 -33.88 -17.15
CA PRO A 15 -17.52 -32.53 -16.62
C PRO A 15 -16.19 -32.26 -15.92
N LEU A 16 -15.43 -31.30 -16.46
CA LEU A 16 -14.30 -30.69 -15.78
C LEU A 16 -14.89 -30.01 -14.52
N LEU A 17 -14.89 -30.75 -13.42
CA LEU A 17 -15.08 -30.15 -12.10
C LEU A 17 -14.00 -29.10 -11.98
N LEU A 18 -14.37 -27.84 -12.21
CA LEU A 18 -13.67 -26.68 -11.68
C LEU A 18 -13.59 -26.88 -10.16
N LEU A 19 -12.53 -27.56 -9.72
CA LEU A 19 -12.07 -27.47 -8.36
C LEU A 19 -11.81 -25.98 -8.16
N SER A 20 -12.77 -25.27 -7.57
CA SER A 20 -12.54 -23.98 -6.97
C SER A 20 -11.39 -24.21 -6.00
N GLU A 21 -10.21 -23.69 -6.36
CA GLU A 21 -9.12 -23.54 -5.41
C GLU A 21 -9.75 -23.02 -4.12
N PRO A 22 -9.42 -23.57 -2.94
CA PRO A 22 -9.91 -23.04 -1.68
C PRO A 22 -9.46 -21.57 -1.66
N GLY A 23 -10.43 -20.67 -1.78
CA GLY A 23 -10.18 -19.24 -1.80
C GLY A 23 -9.20 -18.93 -0.66
N GLU A 24 -8.06 -18.31 -0.97
CA GLU A 24 -7.09 -17.86 0.03
C GLU A 24 -7.86 -17.11 1.10
N ALA A 25 -8.12 -17.79 2.22
CA ALA A 25 -8.76 -17.18 3.38
C ALA A 25 -7.87 -16.02 3.82
N GLY A 26 -8.26 -14.78 3.46
CA GLY A 26 -7.61 -13.60 4.00
C GLY A 26 -6.97 -12.60 3.04
N SER A 27 -7.33 -12.56 1.77
CA SER A 27 -6.96 -11.42 0.94
C SER A 27 -7.77 -10.19 1.35
N PHE A 28 -7.08 -9.11 1.73
CA PHE A 28 -7.70 -7.87 2.19
C PHE A 28 -7.80 -6.86 1.06
N PHE A 29 -6.66 -6.42 0.53
CA PHE A 29 -6.61 -5.40 -0.51
C PHE A 29 -6.79 -5.99 -1.91
N ASP A 30 -6.21 -7.16 -2.18
CA ASP A 30 -6.21 -7.74 -3.51
C ASP A 30 -7.62 -8.18 -3.97
N ASN A 31 -8.56 -8.36 -3.02
CA ASN A 31 -9.99 -8.66 -3.27
C ASN A 31 -10.94 -7.52 -2.86
N ASP A 32 -10.43 -6.38 -2.36
CA ASP A 32 -11.29 -5.28 -1.95
C ASP A 32 -11.77 -4.46 -3.14
N ARG A 33 -13.08 -4.44 -3.39
CA ARG A 33 -13.70 -3.75 -4.53
C ARG A 33 -13.38 -2.25 -4.55
N TYR A 34 -13.38 -1.59 -3.40
CA TYR A 34 -13.10 -0.16 -3.32
C TYR A 34 -11.63 0.12 -3.64
N PHE A 35 -10.72 -0.70 -3.12
CA PHE A 35 -9.30 -0.59 -3.44
C PHE A 35 -9.05 -0.80 -4.93
N LEU A 36 -9.61 -1.87 -5.52
CA LEU A 36 -9.44 -2.17 -6.94
C LEU A 36 -10.00 -1.06 -7.83
N THR A 37 -11.20 -0.52 -7.51
CA THR A 37 -11.79 0.62 -8.22
C THR A 37 -10.91 1.86 -8.11
N MET A 38 -10.44 2.18 -6.90
CA MET A 38 -9.57 3.33 -6.70
C MET A 38 -8.20 3.16 -7.34
N ARG A 39 -7.67 1.94 -7.42
CA ARG A 39 -6.43 1.64 -8.13
C ARG A 39 -6.56 1.90 -9.63
N SER A 40 -7.71 1.60 -10.24
CA SER A 40 -7.97 1.84 -11.66
C SER A 40 -7.99 3.32 -12.04
N LEU A 41 -8.18 4.23 -11.07
CA LEU A 41 -8.15 5.68 -11.30
C LEU A 41 -6.71 6.23 -11.49
N GLY A 42 -5.68 5.39 -11.26
CA GLY A 42 -4.28 5.73 -11.53
C GLY A 42 -3.84 7.05 -10.88
N ASP A 43 -3.22 7.91 -11.68
CA ASP A 43 -2.67 9.21 -11.25
C ASP A 43 -3.74 10.21 -10.78
N ALA A 44 -5.00 10.00 -11.07
CA ALA A 44 -6.10 10.86 -10.60
C ALA A 44 -6.16 10.96 -9.07
N LYS A 45 -5.66 9.94 -8.34
CA LYS A 45 -5.53 10.00 -6.88
C LYS A 45 -4.40 10.92 -6.39
N CYS A 46 -3.41 11.15 -7.24
CA CYS A 46 -2.33 12.10 -6.94
C CYS A 46 -2.71 13.54 -7.25
N ALA A 47 -3.93 13.76 -7.76
CA ALA A 47 -4.50 15.08 -7.97
C ALA A 47 -5.30 15.53 -6.72
N SER A 48 -5.54 16.86 -6.62
CA SER A 48 -6.49 17.38 -5.62
C SER A 48 -7.83 16.62 -5.71
N PRO A 49 -8.42 16.16 -4.61
CA PRO A 49 -8.20 16.57 -3.22
C PRO A 49 -7.42 15.57 -2.33
N ALA A 50 -6.60 14.70 -2.90
CA ALA A 50 -5.94 13.63 -2.11
C ALA A 50 -5.08 14.17 -0.94
N ASP A 51 -4.34 15.25 -1.14
CA ASP A 51 -3.53 15.88 -0.10
C ASP A 51 -4.41 16.41 1.06
N LYS A 52 -5.56 17.03 0.74
CA LYS A 52 -6.52 17.51 1.76
C LYS A 52 -7.10 16.36 2.58
N VAL A 53 -7.47 15.27 1.89
CA VAL A 53 -8.00 14.06 2.53
C VAL A 53 -6.97 13.46 3.47
N ILE A 54 -5.72 13.30 3.02
CA ILE A 54 -4.64 12.74 3.83
C ILE A 54 -4.34 13.65 5.04
N ALA A 55 -4.25 14.96 4.84
CA ALA A 55 -4.03 15.91 5.94
C ALA A 55 -5.14 15.84 6.99
N ARG A 56 -6.41 15.77 6.57
CA ARG A 56 -7.55 15.57 7.46
C ARG A 56 -7.45 14.25 8.21
N PHE A 57 -7.17 13.15 7.50
CA PHE A 57 -7.02 11.83 8.10
C PHE A 57 -5.88 11.77 9.12
N PHE A 58 -4.74 12.39 8.82
CA PHE A 58 -3.61 12.50 9.77
C PHE A 58 -4.01 13.18 11.07
N ARG A 59 -4.78 14.27 11.00
CA ARG A 59 -5.28 14.97 12.19
C ARG A 59 -6.37 14.20 12.93
N GLU A 60 -7.20 13.42 12.24
CA GLU A 60 -8.14 12.49 12.89
C GLU A 60 -7.40 11.42 13.72
N LYS A 61 -6.22 10.98 13.26
CA LYS A 61 -5.43 9.94 13.94
C LYS A 61 -4.43 10.50 14.95
N ASN A 62 -4.01 11.74 14.77
CA ASN A 62 -3.16 12.48 15.70
C ASN A 62 -3.71 13.90 15.90
N PRO A 63 -4.66 14.10 16.85
CA PRO A 63 -5.24 15.42 17.09
C PRO A 63 -4.24 16.48 17.54
N LYS A 64 -3.08 16.08 18.08
CA LYS A 64 -1.98 16.99 18.47
C LYS A 64 -1.13 17.45 17.29
N LEU A 65 -1.31 16.87 16.09
CA LEU A 65 -0.54 17.26 14.91
C LEU A 65 -0.99 18.64 14.41
N PRO A 66 -0.07 19.63 14.33
CA PRO A 66 -0.41 20.95 13.80
C PRO A 66 -0.95 20.86 12.36
N ARG A 67 -1.89 21.74 12.01
CA ARG A 67 -2.54 21.74 10.69
C ARG A 67 -1.53 21.88 9.55
N GLU A 68 -0.59 22.80 9.69
CA GLU A 68 0.43 23.05 8.67
C GLU A 68 1.38 21.84 8.51
N THR A 69 1.71 21.16 9.62
CA THR A 69 2.51 19.94 9.57
C THR A 69 1.76 18.81 8.86
N ALA A 70 0.47 18.64 9.15
CA ALA A 70 -0.36 17.65 8.45
C ALA A 70 -0.43 17.94 6.96
N LYS A 71 -0.61 19.19 6.55
CA LYS A 71 -0.60 19.65 5.16
C LYS A 71 0.75 19.36 4.50
N LYS A 72 1.86 19.73 5.14
CA LYS A 72 3.21 19.44 4.62
C LYS A 72 3.43 17.95 4.42
N TYR A 73 3.07 17.11 5.39
CA TYR A 73 3.28 15.67 5.27
C TYR A 73 2.39 15.05 4.20
N SER A 74 1.14 15.49 4.05
CA SER A 74 0.26 15.00 3.00
C SER A 74 0.77 15.33 1.60
N GLN A 75 1.33 16.50 1.38
CA GLN A 75 1.97 16.90 0.12
C GLN A 75 3.15 15.98 -0.20
N ILE A 76 4.05 15.76 0.76
CA ILE A 76 5.18 14.83 0.60
C ILE A 76 4.71 13.41 0.27
N VAL A 77 3.62 12.95 0.89
CA VAL A 77 3.02 11.62 0.58
C VAL A 77 2.55 11.55 -0.86
N VAL A 78 1.82 12.57 -1.34
CA VAL A 78 1.32 12.61 -2.72
C VAL A 78 2.46 12.67 -3.73
N GLU A 79 3.49 13.49 -3.46
CA GLU A 79 4.69 13.60 -4.30
C GLU A 79 5.45 12.29 -4.37
N ALA A 80 5.74 11.66 -3.22
CA ALA A 80 6.42 10.37 -3.16
C ALA A 80 5.59 9.24 -3.81
N ALA A 81 4.28 9.26 -3.63
CA ALA A 81 3.39 8.29 -4.27
C ALA A 81 3.43 8.39 -5.79
N ARG A 82 3.45 9.61 -6.33
CA ARG A 82 3.62 9.86 -7.76
C ARG A 82 5.00 9.45 -8.26
N GLU A 83 6.07 9.83 -7.54
CA GLU A 83 7.46 9.51 -7.90
C GLU A 83 7.67 7.99 -8.04
N PHE A 84 7.09 7.19 -7.14
CA PHE A 84 7.33 5.74 -7.09
C PHE A 84 6.18 4.88 -7.62
N GLY A 85 5.10 5.47 -8.10
CA GLY A 85 3.95 4.75 -8.66
C GLY A 85 3.19 3.92 -7.62
N VAL A 86 3.03 4.45 -6.39
CA VAL A 86 2.28 3.78 -5.31
C VAL A 86 1.02 4.56 -4.94
N ASP A 87 0.07 3.89 -4.31
CA ASP A 87 -1.16 4.52 -3.87
C ASP A 87 -0.91 5.46 -2.66
N PRO A 88 -1.25 6.77 -2.74
CA PRO A 88 -0.99 7.73 -1.66
C PRO A 88 -1.79 7.42 -0.39
N PHE A 89 -3.00 6.84 -0.49
CA PHE A 89 -3.78 6.45 0.68
C PHE A 89 -3.19 5.23 1.37
N LEU A 90 -2.59 4.31 0.60
CA LEU A 90 -1.86 3.18 1.18
C LEU A 90 -0.62 3.66 1.95
N VAL A 91 0.17 4.58 1.38
CA VAL A 91 1.32 5.20 2.06
C VAL A 91 0.88 5.93 3.33
N ALA A 92 -0.19 6.74 3.26
CA ALA A 92 -0.74 7.46 4.41
C ALA A 92 -1.24 6.50 5.51
N GLY A 93 -1.89 5.41 5.12
CA GLY A 93 -2.33 4.36 6.04
C GLY A 93 -1.17 3.72 6.80
N ILE A 94 -0.07 3.42 6.10
CA ILE A 94 1.17 2.89 6.69
C ILE A 94 1.74 3.89 7.70
N ILE A 95 1.87 5.17 7.36
CA ILE A 95 2.37 6.21 8.28
C ILE A 95 1.57 6.24 9.59
N VAL A 96 0.24 6.22 9.48
CA VAL A 96 -0.62 6.20 10.68
C VAL A 96 -0.41 4.93 11.49
N LYS A 97 -0.31 3.78 10.82
CA LYS A 97 -0.14 2.48 11.48
C LYS A 97 1.21 2.35 12.17
N GLU A 98 2.27 2.86 11.56
CA GLU A 98 3.64 2.71 12.06
C GLU A 98 3.98 3.71 13.17
N SER A 99 3.58 4.97 13.05
CA SER A 99 4.03 6.03 13.96
C SER A 99 2.92 6.87 14.58
N THR A 100 1.67 6.70 14.17
CA THR A 100 0.60 7.67 14.48
C THR A 100 1.02 9.10 14.07
N VAL A 101 1.63 9.22 12.90
CA VAL A 101 2.12 10.48 12.29
C VAL A 101 3.13 11.22 13.19
N ARG A 102 4.03 10.50 13.84
CA ARG A 102 5.11 11.08 14.67
C ARG A 102 6.44 10.93 13.94
N ALA A 103 7.00 12.06 13.50
CA ALA A 103 8.25 12.07 12.73
C ALA A 103 9.47 11.58 13.55
N ASN A 104 9.46 11.80 14.86
CA ASN A 104 10.50 11.37 15.78
C ASN A 104 10.23 10.00 16.42
N ALA A 105 9.27 9.23 15.88
CA ALA A 105 9.00 7.89 16.38
C ALA A 105 10.23 6.99 16.23
N GLU A 106 10.57 6.28 17.30
CA GLU A 106 11.63 5.29 17.32
C GLU A 106 11.17 4.07 18.09
N SER A 107 11.34 2.88 17.50
CA SER A 107 11.00 1.60 18.14
C SER A 107 11.85 0.48 17.58
N ARG A 108 12.59 -0.23 18.44
CA ARG A 108 13.37 -1.42 18.07
C ARG A 108 14.31 -1.20 16.86
N GLY A 109 14.91 0.00 16.76
CA GLY A 109 15.80 0.39 15.66
C GLY A 109 15.07 0.69 14.34
N CYS A 110 13.77 0.93 14.40
CA CYS A 110 12.95 1.49 13.33
C CYS A 110 12.70 2.97 13.60
N TYR A 111 12.76 3.82 12.56
CA TYR A 111 12.83 5.26 12.71
C TYR A 111 11.81 5.99 11.81
N GLY A 112 11.23 7.05 12.35
CA GLY A 112 10.45 8.05 11.64
C GLY A 112 9.01 7.63 11.33
N LEU A 113 8.37 8.40 10.44
CA LEU A 113 6.95 8.26 10.08
C LEU A 113 6.57 6.87 9.59
N MET A 114 7.43 6.22 8.81
CA MET A 114 7.19 4.92 8.20
C MET A 114 7.98 3.78 8.86
N GLN A 115 8.60 4.04 10.04
CA GLN A 115 9.30 3.07 10.88
C GLN A 115 10.29 2.18 10.10
N ILE A 116 11.26 2.82 9.43
CA ILE A 116 12.24 2.13 8.61
C ILE A 116 13.39 1.62 9.48
N LYS A 117 13.69 0.31 9.40
CA LYS A 117 14.75 -0.34 10.15
C LYS A 117 16.12 -0.02 9.54
N TRP A 118 16.84 0.93 10.12
CA TRP A 118 18.13 1.39 9.60
C TRP A 118 19.15 0.27 9.46
N SER A 119 19.30 -0.60 10.48
CA SER A 119 20.28 -1.69 10.46
C SER A 119 20.11 -2.64 9.29
N ALA A 120 18.87 -2.86 8.85
CA ALA A 120 18.56 -3.73 7.70
C ALA A 120 18.83 -3.05 6.35
N HIS A 121 18.74 -1.71 6.29
CA HIS A 121 18.74 -0.98 5.03
C HIS A 121 19.90 0.02 4.86
N LYS A 122 20.78 0.18 5.85
CA LYS A 122 21.91 1.14 5.82
C LYS A 122 22.88 0.98 4.64
N LYS A 123 22.92 -0.18 3.99
CA LYS A 123 23.72 -0.43 2.79
C LYS A 123 22.95 -0.13 1.49
N SER A 124 21.63 -0.29 1.48
CA SER A 124 20.80 -0.13 0.28
C SER A 124 20.21 1.28 0.14
N ILE A 125 19.85 1.94 1.25
CA ILE A 125 19.30 3.30 1.23
C ILE A 125 20.29 4.29 0.57
N PRO A 126 21.56 4.38 0.94
CA PRO A 126 22.47 5.34 0.31
C PRO A 126 22.75 5.07 -1.18
N LYS A 127 22.51 3.85 -1.66
CA LYS A 127 22.60 3.53 -3.09
C LYS A 127 21.46 4.14 -3.89
N ALA A 128 20.24 4.13 -3.33
CA ALA A 128 19.05 4.70 -3.96
C ALA A 128 18.88 6.20 -3.63
N PHE A 129 19.36 6.63 -2.46
CA PHE A 129 19.25 8.01 -1.94
C PHE A 129 20.62 8.44 -1.39
N PRO A 130 21.54 8.95 -2.23
CA PRO A 130 22.93 9.25 -1.81
C PRO A 130 23.05 10.29 -0.69
N SER A 131 22.04 11.14 -0.51
CA SER A 131 21.96 12.15 0.57
C SER A 131 21.56 11.58 1.93
N ILE A 132 21.12 10.32 2.00
CA ILE A 132 20.66 9.68 3.26
C ILE A 132 21.74 8.71 3.72
N ARG A 133 22.61 9.18 4.63
CA ARG A 133 23.77 8.39 5.11
C ARG A 133 23.72 8.03 6.58
N SER A 134 22.73 8.56 7.31
CA SER A 134 22.58 8.39 8.75
C SER A 134 21.13 8.22 9.17
N VAL A 135 20.92 7.77 10.41
CA VAL A 135 19.58 7.75 11.04
C VAL A 135 18.98 9.17 11.08
N LYS A 136 19.81 10.19 11.39
CA LYS A 136 19.36 11.59 11.42
C LYS A 136 18.82 12.05 10.05
N ASP A 137 19.47 11.64 8.96
CA ASP A 137 18.97 11.96 7.63
C ASP A 137 17.69 11.21 7.32
N LEU A 138 17.63 9.92 7.69
CA LEU A 138 16.44 9.09 7.49
C LEU A 138 15.23 9.59 8.29
N GLN A 139 15.40 10.18 9.46
CA GLN A 139 14.32 10.70 10.31
C GLN A 139 13.71 12.00 9.78
N LYS A 140 14.36 12.71 8.85
CA LYS A 140 13.73 13.85 8.17
C LYS A 140 12.44 13.37 7.47
N PRO A 141 11.28 14.02 7.71
CA PRO A 141 9.98 13.55 7.22
C PRO A 141 9.96 13.24 5.73
N GLU A 142 10.52 14.12 4.92
CA GLU A 142 10.61 13.96 3.46
C GLU A 142 11.40 12.71 3.09
N ASN A 143 12.59 12.53 3.65
CA ASN A 143 13.43 11.37 3.40
C ASN A 143 12.75 10.08 3.84
N ASN A 144 12.12 10.11 5.01
CA ASN A 144 11.47 8.93 5.58
C ASN A 144 10.28 8.46 4.74
N ILE A 145 9.41 9.39 4.31
CA ILE A 145 8.26 9.09 3.45
C ILE A 145 8.74 8.58 2.08
N ARG A 146 9.71 9.26 1.45
CA ARG A 146 10.24 8.84 0.14
C ARG A 146 10.89 7.46 0.19
N VAL A 147 11.72 7.17 1.19
CA VAL A 147 12.32 5.84 1.36
C VAL A 147 11.26 4.79 1.61
N GLY A 148 10.26 5.06 2.45
CA GLY A 148 9.18 4.11 2.72
C GLY A 148 8.32 3.82 1.49
N ALA A 149 7.96 4.85 0.71
CA ALA A 149 7.23 4.72 -0.55
C ALA A 149 8.04 3.93 -1.60
N TYR A 150 9.33 4.21 -1.74
CA TYR A 150 10.25 3.44 -2.58
C TYR A 150 10.33 1.96 -2.18
N MET A 151 10.41 1.67 -0.89
CA MET A 151 10.41 0.29 -0.39
C MET A 151 9.10 -0.42 -0.72
N LEU A 152 7.97 0.24 -0.51
CA LEU A 152 6.64 -0.29 -0.85
C LEU A 152 6.54 -0.59 -2.36
N ALA A 153 6.99 0.34 -3.22
CA ALA A 153 7.04 0.15 -4.67
C ALA A 153 7.87 -1.07 -5.06
N ASN A 154 9.03 -1.25 -4.42
CA ASN A 154 9.88 -2.42 -4.67
C ASN A 154 9.21 -3.74 -4.25
N PHE A 155 8.50 -3.74 -3.13
CA PHE A 155 7.75 -4.93 -2.69
C PHE A 155 6.58 -5.22 -3.63
N LEU A 156 5.83 -4.22 -4.06
CA LEU A 156 4.74 -4.38 -5.03
C LEU A 156 5.26 -4.95 -6.35
N ARG A 157 6.36 -4.43 -6.89
CA ARG A 157 6.97 -4.94 -8.11
C ARG A 157 7.40 -6.41 -7.97
N ARG A 158 8.08 -6.77 -6.86
CA ARG A 158 8.53 -8.15 -6.61
C ARG A 158 7.37 -9.13 -6.37
N ASN A 159 6.24 -8.65 -5.89
CA ASN A 159 5.05 -9.45 -5.66
C ASN A 159 4.00 -9.31 -6.78
N GLN A 160 4.40 -8.84 -7.98
CA GLN A 160 3.50 -8.72 -9.15
C GLN A 160 2.25 -7.87 -8.88
N GLY A 161 2.41 -6.82 -8.08
CA GLY A 161 1.32 -5.91 -7.71
C GLY A 161 0.40 -6.41 -6.59
N ARG A 162 0.64 -7.60 -6.02
CA ARG A 162 -0.15 -8.12 -4.88
C ARG A 162 0.14 -7.32 -3.63
N VAL A 163 -0.86 -6.58 -3.15
CA VAL A 163 -0.72 -5.63 -2.04
C VAL A 163 -0.56 -6.36 -0.72
N ASP A 164 -1.37 -7.39 -0.46
CA ASP A 164 -1.32 -8.12 0.81
C ASP A 164 0.05 -8.76 1.07
N ALA A 165 0.63 -9.40 0.06
CA ALA A 165 1.97 -9.97 0.14
C ALA A 165 3.06 -8.88 0.31
N SER A 166 2.87 -7.72 -0.30
CA SER A 166 3.80 -6.59 -0.20
C SER A 166 3.76 -5.95 1.19
N LEU A 167 2.59 -5.87 1.80
CA LEU A 167 2.42 -5.39 3.18
C LEU A 167 3.03 -6.35 4.21
N ASP A 168 2.92 -7.66 4.00
CA ASP A 168 3.59 -8.65 4.86
C ASP A 168 5.13 -8.49 4.79
N ARG A 169 5.68 -8.24 3.60
CA ARG A 169 7.12 -7.95 3.45
C ARG A 169 7.50 -6.60 4.07
N TYR A 170 6.66 -5.58 3.93
CA TYR A 170 6.90 -4.27 4.55
C TYR A 170 6.97 -4.38 6.06
N LYS A 171 6.01 -5.07 6.66
CA LYS A 171 5.97 -5.32 8.10
C LYS A 171 7.07 -6.28 8.58
N GLY A 172 7.62 -7.11 7.71
CA GLY A 172 8.63 -8.13 8.00
C GLY A 172 8.06 -9.49 8.44
N SER A 173 6.74 -9.64 8.50
CA SER A 173 6.06 -10.92 8.79
C SER A 173 4.58 -10.85 8.41
N PRO A 174 3.93 -11.98 8.06
CA PRO A 174 2.50 -12.05 7.82
C PRO A 174 1.67 -11.53 9.00
N SER A 175 0.66 -10.71 8.73
CA SER A 175 -0.20 -10.17 9.79
C SER A 175 -1.57 -9.73 9.29
N THR A 176 -2.57 -10.56 9.53
CA THR A 176 -3.99 -10.26 9.29
C THR A 176 -4.43 -8.96 9.98
N LYS A 177 -4.06 -8.77 11.25
CA LYS A 177 -4.39 -7.55 12.02
C LYS A 177 -3.78 -6.29 11.40
N TYR A 178 -2.57 -6.37 10.85
CA TYR A 178 -1.94 -5.24 10.18
C TYR A 178 -2.71 -4.85 8.92
N LYS A 179 -2.96 -5.80 8.03
CA LYS A 179 -3.68 -5.61 6.77
C LYS A 179 -5.11 -5.12 6.97
N SER A 180 -5.87 -5.74 7.87
CA SER A 180 -7.25 -5.32 8.18
C SER A 180 -7.33 -3.90 8.75
N THR A 181 -6.34 -3.50 9.56
CA THR A 181 -6.26 -2.12 10.06
C THR A 181 -5.99 -1.12 8.92
N LEU A 182 -5.03 -1.44 8.04
CA LEU A 182 -4.72 -0.60 6.89
C LEU A 182 -5.92 -0.46 5.94
N LEU A 183 -6.65 -1.55 5.69
CA LEU A 183 -7.84 -1.51 4.85
C LEU A 183 -8.94 -0.61 5.45
N LYS A 184 -9.16 -0.66 6.77
CA LYS A 184 -10.07 0.27 7.47
C LYS A 184 -9.63 1.73 7.31
N TYR A 185 -8.33 2.01 7.37
CA TYR A 185 -7.80 3.36 7.15
C TYR A 185 -8.00 3.81 5.71
N TYR A 186 -7.77 2.91 4.77
CA TYR A 186 -7.99 3.15 3.36
C TYR A 186 -9.45 3.50 3.07
N HIS A 187 -10.42 2.70 3.54
CA HIS A 187 -11.86 2.97 3.40
C HIS A 187 -12.27 4.30 4.02
N ARG A 188 -11.67 4.67 5.17
CA ARG A 188 -11.93 5.98 5.78
C ARG A 188 -11.49 7.12 4.86
N MET A 189 -10.31 7.03 4.26
CA MET A 189 -9.83 8.04 3.31
C MET A 189 -10.67 8.09 2.03
N ILE A 190 -11.12 6.95 1.51
CA ILE A 190 -12.09 6.91 0.39
C ILE A 190 -13.37 7.67 0.73
N SER A 191 -13.93 7.44 1.91
CA SER A 191 -15.13 8.16 2.36
C SER A 191 -14.91 9.68 2.44
N LEU A 192 -13.74 10.11 2.91
CA LEU A 192 -13.37 11.52 2.93
C LEU A 192 -13.18 12.07 1.50
N TYR A 193 -12.56 11.31 0.62
CA TYR A 193 -12.29 11.71 -0.77
C TYR A 193 -13.59 11.97 -1.54
N HIS A 194 -14.59 11.10 -1.39
CA HIS A 194 -15.91 11.33 -2.02
C HIS A 194 -16.58 12.59 -1.50
N LYS A 195 -16.49 12.87 -0.21
CA LYS A 195 -17.06 14.09 0.38
C LYS A 195 -16.40 15.36 -0.13
N GLU A 196 -15.06 15.36 -0.27
CA GLU A 196 -14.33 16.52 -0.79
C GLU A 196 -14.59 16.78 -2.29
N LYS A 197 -15.02 15.77 -3.06
CA LYS A 197 -15.40 15.95 -4.48
C LYS A 197 -16.81 16.53 -4.67
N THR A 198 -17.67 16.38 -3.67
CA THR A 198 -19.06 16.83 -3.73
C THR A 198 -19.30 18.16 -3.02
N SER A 199 -18.28 18.72 -2.39
CA SER A 199 -18.26 20.03 -1.71
C SER A 199 -17.64 21.09 -2.59
#